data_dc19e586dd622cdf76ffdbdebc1b0213
#
_entry.id   dc19e586dd622cdf76ffdbdebc1b0213
#
_cell.length_a   1.000
_cell.length_b   1.000
_cell.length_c   1.000
_cell.angle_alpha   90.00
_cell.angle_beta   90.00
_cell.angle_gamma   90.00
#
_symmetry.space_group_name_H-M   'P 1'
#
loop_
_entity.id
_entity.type
_entity.pdbx_description
1 polymer ?
#
loop_
_entity_poly.entity_id
_entity_poly.type
_entity_poly.pdbx_seq_one_letter_code
_entity_poly.pdbx_strand_id
1 'polypeptide(L)'
;VHHRELPWRITPREHARGVRPDPYRIWLSEVMLQQTTVEAVKAYFRIFVEKWPDVEALAAAPAEDVMKAWAGLGYYSRARNLKACADLVAARGGRFPDTETALRELPGIGAYTSAAITAIAFDRPAAVVDGNVERVISRLFSIATPLSEAKPEIRAHVERMVPGTRPGDFAQAMMDLGATICTPRRPRCMLCPLREDCSAVVSGDPEHFPVRLPKADKPQRHGAAFVAVRADGAILLRKRAEKGL
;
A
#
# COMPACT_ATOMS: atom_id res chain seq x y z
N VAL A 1 18.89 5.11 9.66
CA VAL A 1 19.76 5.91 8.84
C VAL A 1 19.01 6.55 7.66
N HIS A 2 18.04 5.89 7.05
CA HIS A 2 17.22 6.43 5.94
C HIS A 2 15.73 6.39 6.25
N HIS A 3 15.35 6.67 7.49
CA HIS A 3 13.95 6.74 7.90
C HIS A 3 13.24 7.86 7.13
N ARG A 4 12.09 7.52 6.52
CA ARG A 4 11.23 8.50 5.85
C ARG A 4 10.19 9.01 6.85
N GLU A 5 10.16 10.32 7.05
CA GLU A 5 9.12 10.96 7.85
C GLU A 5 7.81 11.00 7.06
N LEU A 6 6.87 10.18 7.45
CA LEU A 6 5.55 10.09 6.85
C LEU A 6 4.48 10.26 7.94
N PRO A 7 3.33 10.93 7.64
CA PRO A 7 2.32 11.26 8.65
C PRO A 7 1.70 10.06 9.38
N TRP A 8 1.81 8.88 8.81
CA TRP A 8 1.30 7.61 9.36
C TRP A 8 2.35 6.77 10.07
N ARG A 9 3.60 7.20 10.09
CA ARG A 9 4.70 6.48 10.76
C ARG A 9 5.02 7.11 12.09
N ILE A 10 5.38 6.29 13.06
CA ILE A 10 6.05 6.75 14.28
C ILE A 10 7.54 6.89 14.00
N THR A 11 8.15 7.87 14.63
CA THR A 11 9.59 8.09 14.53
C THR A 11 10.37 7.07 15.39
N PRO A 12 11.65 6.81 15.09
CA PRO A 12 12.48 5.97 15.95
C PRO A 12 12.58 6.47 17.40
N ARG A 13 12.47 7.79 17.61
CA ARG A 13 12.45 8.40 18.96
C ARG A 13 11.16 8.09 19.70
N GLU A 14 10.03 8.17 19.03
CA GLU A 14 8.73 7.81 19.61
C GLU A 14 8.68 6.32 19.92
N HIS A 15 9.16 5.48 18.99
CA HIS A 15 9.25 4.03 19.22
C HIS A 15 10.10 3.69 20.44
N ALA A 16 11.27 4.36 20.61
CA ALA A 16 12.14 4.18 21.76
C ALA A 16 11.48 4.62 23.08
N ARG A 17 10.48 5.50 23.04
CA ARG A 17 9.66 5.92 24.19
C ARG A 17 8.47 4.99 24.45
N GLY A 18 8.35 3.89 23.69
CA GLY A 18 7.26 2.93 23.84
C GLY A 18 5.98 3.30 23.09
N VAL A 19 5.99 4.36 22.25
CA VAL A 19 4.85 4.68 21.38
C VAL A 19 4.67 3.54 20.37
N ARG A 20 3.44 3.08 20.22
CA ARG A 20 3.09 2.05 19.24
C ARG A 20 2.33 2.68 18.07
N PRO A 21 2.51 2.14 16.84
CA PRO A 21 1.70 2.57 15.71
C PRO A 21 0.23 2.30 15.95
N ASP A 22 -0.61 3.26 15.60
CA ASP A 22 -2.06 3.12 15.68
C ASP A 22 -2.57 2.27 14.51
N PRO A 23 -3.24 1.12 14.74
CA PRO A 23 -3.77 0.25 13.69
C PRO A 23 -4.72 0.95 12.72
N TYR A 24 -5.54 1.89 13.20
CA TYR A 24 -6.42 2.70 12.34
C TYR A 24 -5.61 3.54 11.35
N ARG A 25 -4.58 4.24 11.84
CA ARG A 25 -3.73 5.10 11.00
C ARG A 25 -2.91 4.29 9.99
N ILE A 26 -2.40 3.13 10.40
CA ILE A 26 -1.68 2.22 9.50
C ILE A 26 -2.63 1.70 8.41
N TRP A 27 -3.79 1.14 8.79
CA TRP A 27 -4.77 0.65 7.84
C TRP A 27 -5.22 1.74 6.85
N LEU A 28 -5.55 2.93 7.34
CA LEU A 28 -5.98 4.06 6.52
C LEU A 28 -4.91 4.42 5.46
N SER A 29 -3.65 4.53 5.89
CA SER A 29 -2.55 4.83 5.00
C SER A 29 -2.32 3.74 3.95
N GLU A 30 -2.36 2.47 4.35
CA GLU A 30 -2.16 1.33 3.45
C GLU A 30 -3.26 1.27 2.37
N VAL A 31 -4.52 1.54 2.73
CA VAL A 31 -5.61 1.62 1.75
C VAL A 31 -5.44 2.81 0.80
N MET A 32 -5.03 3.98 1.31
CA MET A 32 -4.81 5.16 0.49
C MET A 32 -3.62 5.00 -0.48
N LEU A 33 -2.58 4.30 -0.06
CA LEU A 33 -1.36 4.08 -0.85
C LEU A 33 -1.55 3.05 -1.98
N GLN A 34 -2.63 2.27 -1.98
CA GLN A 34 -2.92 1.37 -3.10
C GLN A 34 -3.01 2.15 -4.41
N GLN A 35 -2.06 1.92 -5.33
CA GLN A 35 -2.00 2.58 -6.65
C GLN A 35 -1.99 4.12 -6.62
N THR A 36 -1.53 4.72 -5.52
CA THR A 36 -1.43 6.16 -5.35
C THR A 36 -0.05 6.53 -4.79
N THR A 37 0.49 7.66 -5.21
CA THR A 37 1.81 8.11 -4.75
C THR A 37 1.77 8.62 -3.31
N VAL A 38 2.88 8.46 -2.59
CA VAL A 38 3.04 8.95 -1.22
C VAL A 38 2.70 10.44 -1.10
N GLU A 39 3.18 11.25 -2.04
CA GLU A 39 2.96 12.71 -2.00
C GLU A 39 1.48 13.07 -2.11
N ALA A 40 0.74 12.41 -3.00
CA ALA A 40 -0.71 12.63 -3.09
C ALA A 40 -1.44 12.20 -1.80
N VAL A 41 -1.05 11.07 -1.22
CA VAL A 41 -1.72 10.53 -0.02
C VAL A 41 -1.51 11.41 1.22
N LYS A 42 -0.38 12.08 1.38
CA LYS A 42 -0.07 12.88 2.59
C LYS A 42 -1.18 13.89 2.95
N ALA A 43 -1.69 14.63 1.97
CA ALA A 43 -2.73 15.64 2.21
C ALA A 43 -4.06 14.98 2.60
N TYR A 44 -4.48 13.94 1.87
CA TYR A 44 -5.72 13.23 2.15
C TYR A 44 -5.69 12.53 3.50
N PHE A 45 -4.58 11.90 3.85
CA PHE A 45 -4.41 11.25 5.14
C PHE A 45 -4.62 12.24 6.31
N ARG A 46 -4.03 13.44 6.23
CA ARG A 46 -4.22 14.47 7.25
C ARG A 46 -5.68 14.90 7.38
N ILE A 47 -6.35 15.15 6.25
CA ILE A 47 -7.78 15.50 6.21
C ILE A 47 -8.64 14.41 6.86
N PHE A 48 -8.35 13.14 6.54
CA PHE A 48 -9.12 12.02 7.09
C PHE A 48 -8.91 11.86 8.60
N VAL A 49 -7.68 11.94 9.08
CA VAL A 49 -7.39 11.81 10.53
C VAL A 49 -7.91 13.01 11.32
N GLU A 50 -7.96 14.20 10.72
CA GLU A 50 -8.55 15.40 11.33
C GLU A 50 -10.08 15.28 11.44
N LYS A 51 -10.73 14.82 10.37
CA LYS A 51 -12.20 14.67 10.35
C LYS A 51 -12.69 13.46 11.14
N TRP A 52 -11.96 12.38 11.06
CA TRP A 52 -12.31 11.08 11.64
C TRP A 52 -11.05 10.50 12.33
N PRO A 53 -10.82 10.85 13.60
CA PRO A 53 -9.59 10.50 14.31
C PRO A 53 -9.43 9.01 14.61
N ASP A 54 -10.51 8.26 14.58
CA ASP A 54 -10.57 6.82 14.84
C ASP A 54 -11.56 6.11 13.90
N VAL A 55 -11.63 4.79 14.02
CA VAL A 55 -12.47 3.95 13.15
C VAL A 55 -13.95 4.13 13.43
N GLU A 56 -14.33 4.41 14.68
CA GLU A 56 -15.71 4.66 15.10
C GLU A 56 -16.23 5.97 14.51
N ALA A 57 -15.44 7.03 14.55
CA ALA A 57 -15.77 8.31 13.93
C ALA A 57 -15.94 8.16 12.40
N LEU A 58 -15.05 7.38 11.76
CA LEU A 58 -15.18 7.10 10.32
C LEU A 58 -16.41 6.24 10.01
N ALA A 59 -16.73 5.28 10.85
CA ALA A 59 -17.93 4.45 10.73
C ALA A 59 -19.23 5.25 10.92
N ALA A 60 -19.24 6.19 11.86
CA ALA A 60 -20.39 7.07 12.07
C ALA A 60 -20.61 8.10 10.94
N ALA A 61 -19.58 8.36 10.12
CA ALA A 61 -19.67 9.34 9.04
C ALA A 61 -20.62 8.88 7.92
N PRO A 62 -21.42 9.77 7.33
CA PRO A 62 -22.18 9.48 6.13
C PRO A 62 -21.25 9.02 5.00
N ALA A 63 -21.64 7.96 4.28
CA ALA A 63 -20.83 7.43 3.17
C ALA A 63 -20.54 8.49 2.11
N GLU A 64 -21.47 9.41 1.87
CA GLU A 64 -21.32 10.51 0.94
C GLU A 64 -20.18 11.48 1.34
N ASP A 65 -20.03 11.76 2.63
CA ASP A 65 -18.97 12.64 3.12
C ASP A 65 -17.59 12.00 3.01
N VAL A 66 -17.50 10.68 3.26
CA VAL A 66 -16.28 9.90 3.00
C VAL A 66 -15.91 9.92 1.52
N MET A 67 -16.90 9.74 0.63
CA MET A 67 -16.69 9.80 -0.83
C MET A 67 -16.28 11.19 -1.30
N LYS A 68 -16.84 12.27 -0.74
CA LYS A 68 -16.45 13.67 -1.03
C LYS A 68 -15.01 13.92 -0.58
N ALA A 69 -14.64 13.49 0.62
CA ALA A 69 -13.28 13.65 1.13
C ALA A 69 -12.25 12.83 0.33
N TRP A 70 -12.66 11.71 -0.29
CA TRP A 70 -11.81 10.88 -1.15
C TRP A 70 -11.66 11.41 -2.58
N ALA A 71 -12.49 12.41 -2.97
CA ALA A 71 -12.52 12.90 -4.35
C ALA A 71 -11.14 13.38 -4.82
N GLY A 72 -10.69 12.87 -5.97
CA GLY A 72 -9.37 13.13 -6.53
C GLY A 72 -8.32 12.03 -6.32
N LEU A 73 -8.45 11.16 -5.31
CA LEU A 73 -7.55 10.00 -5.14
C LEU A 73 -7.76 8.89 -6.18
N GLY A 74 -8.92 8.88 -6.85
CA GLY A 74 -9.28 7.85 -7.82
C GLY A 74 -9.59 6.49 -7.19
N TYR A 75 -9.88 5.50 -8.05
CA TYR A 75 -10.18 4.12 -7.62
C TYR A 75 -11.20 4.08 -6.46
N TYR A 76 -12.37 4.67 -6.67
CA TYR A 76 -13.42 4.88 -5.66
C TYR A 76 -13.94 3.62 -4.97
N SER A 77 -13.71 2.44 -5.54
CA SER A 77 -13.95 1.16 -4.87
C SER A 77 -13.18 1.04 -3.54
N ARG A 78 -11.99 1.67 -3.45
CA ARG A 78 -11.21 1.71 -2.20
C ARG A 78 -11.95 2.51 -1.12
N ALA A 79 -12.52 3.66 -1.46
CA ALA A 79 -13.29 4.46 -0.51
C ALA A 79 -14.54 3.73 -0.01
N ARG A 80 -15.24 3.01 -0.90
CA ARG A 80 -16.38 2.17 -0.51
C ARG A 80 -15.97 1.04 0.44
N ASN A 81 -14.90 0.34 0.10
CA ASN A 81 -14.36 -0.72 0.95
C ASN A 81 -13.81 -0.17 2.28
N LEU A 82 -13.19 1.01 2.28
CA LEU A 82 -12.74 1.70 3.48
C LEU A 82 -13.92 1.94 4.44
N LYS A 83 -15.01 2.52 3.92
CA LYS A 83 -16.22 2.77 4.72
C LYS A 83 -16.84 1.46 5.23
N ALA A 84 -17.01 0.46 4.38
CA ALA A 84 -17.55 -0.83 4.78
C ALA A 84 -16.67 -1.56 5.81
N CYS A 85 -15.34 -1.41 5.69
CA CYS A 85 -14.40 -1.94 6.67
C CYS A 85 -14.53 -1.22 8.02
N ALA A 86 -14.60 0.11 8.01
CA ALA A 86 -14.81 0.89 9.24
C ALA A 86 -16.10 0.50 9.95
N ASP A 87 -17.20 0.35 9.20
CA ASP A 87 -18.50 -0.09 9.73
C ASP A 87 -18.40 -1.46 10.43
N LEU A 88 -17.72 -2.40 9.77
CA LEU A 88 -17.57 -3.75 10.31
C LEU A 88 -16.66 -3.78 11.55
N VAL A 89 -15.56 -3.02 11.55
CA VAL A 89 -14.66 -2.93 12.72
C VAL A 89 -15.36 -2.27 13.89
N ALA A 90 -16.07 -1.17 13.66
CA ALA A 90 -16.85 -0.49 14.71
C ALA A 90 -17.93 -1.40 15.29
N ALA A 91 -18.66 -2.14 14.44
CA ALA A 91 -19.67 -3.12 14.88
C ALA A 91 -19.07 -4.28 15.71
N ARG A 92 -17.77 -4.56 15.55
CA ARG A 92 -17.01 -5.56 16.31
C ARG A 92 -16.29 -4.95 17.53
N GLY A 93 -16.63 -3.74 17.97
CA GLY A 93 -16.08 -3.07 19.16
C GLY A 93 -14.86 -2.19 18.90
N GLY A 94 -14.69 -1.68 17.66
CA GLY A 94 -13.71 -0.65 17.30
C GLY A 94 -12.24 -1.11 17.26
N ARG A 95 -11.99 -2.40 17.35
CA ARG A 95 -10.63 -2.95 17.38
C ARG A 95 -10.31 -3.76 16.12
N PHE A 96 -9.21 -3.41 15.47
CA PHE A 96 -8.68 -4.21 14.38
C PHE A 96 -8.14 -5.55 14.91
N PRO A 97 -8.41 -6.67 14.21
CA PRO A 97 -7.77 -7.94 14.52
C PRO A 97 -6.25 -7.86 14.24
N ASP A 98 -5.47 -8.66 14.94
CA ASP A 98 -4.01 -8.61 14.97
C ASP A 98 -3.34 -9.77 14.18
N THR A 99 -4.12 -10.53 13.42
CA THR A 99 -3.65 -11.62 12.57
C THR A 99 -4.00 -11.39 11.10
N GLU A 100 -3.13 -11.83 10.19
CA GLU A 100 -3.39 -11.74 8.75
C GLU A 100 -4.72 -12.40 8.36
N THR A 101 -5.02 -13.57 8.92
CA THR A 101 -6.23 -14.33 8.60
C THR A 101 -7.49 -13.52 8.93
N ALA A 102 -7.59 -13.00 10.15
CA ALA A 102 -8.75 -12.23 10.59
C ALA A 102 -8.84 -10.86 9.90
N LEU A 103 -7.70 -10.21 9.61
CA LEU A 103 -7.67 -8.97 8.84
C LEU A 103 -8.19 -9.17 7.41
N ARG A 104 -7.92 -10.31 6.77
CA ARG A 104 -8.38 -10.61 5.41
C ARG A 104 -9.88 -10.83 5.28
N GLU A 105 -10.60 -11.02 6.38
CA GLU A 105 -12.06 -11.04 6.41
C GLU A 105 -12.67 -9.65 6.25
N LEU A 106 -11.88 -8.59 6.47
CA LEU A 106 -12.36 -7.21 6.38
C LEU A 106 -12.42 -6.71 4.93
N PRO A 107 -13.44 -5.91 4.56
CA PRO A 107 -13.59 -5.38 3.22
C PRO A 107 -12.35 -4.60 2.73
N GLY A 108 -11.85 -4.96 1.54
CA GLY A 108 -10.73 -4.27 0.91
C GLY A 108 -9.34 -4.59 1.46
N ILE A 109 -9.24 -5.51 2.43
CA ILE A 109 -7.97 -5.97 2.98
C ILE A 109 -7.54 -7.26 2.28
N GLY A 110 -6.52 -7.15 1.42
CA GLY A 110 -5.88 -8.29 0.73
C GLY A 110 -4.63 -8.79 1.47
N ALA A 111 -3.93 -9.74 0.85
CA ALA A 111 -2.75 -10.38 1.41
C ALA A 111 -1.63 -9.38 1.79
N TYR A 112 -1.38 -8.37 0.96
CA TYR A 112 -0.40 -7.32 1.25
C TYR A 112 -0.83 -6.48 2.47
N THR A 113 -2.05 -5.93 2.42
CA THR A 113 -2.54 -5.01 3.45
C THR A 113 -2.64 -5.70 4.81
N SER A 114 -3.09 -6.96 4.86
CA SER A 114 -3.12 -7.74 6.10
C SER A 114 -1.73 -7.95 6.69
N ALA A 115 -0.75 -8.35 5.87
CA ALA A 115 0.63 -8.51 6.32
C ALA A 115 1.24 -7.18 6.81
N ALA A 116 1.00 -6.07 6.09
CA ALA A 116 1.49 -4.76 6.47
C ALA A 116 0.93 -4.30 7.82
N ILE A 117 -0.38 -4.44 8.04
CA ILE A 117 -1.02 -4.10 9.32
C ILE A 117 -0.48 -5.00 10.44
N THR A 118 -0.40 -6.32 10.21
CA THR A 118 0.12 -7.30 11.18
C THR A 118 1.55 -6.95 11.60
N ALA A 119 2.42 -6.63 10.65
CA ALA A 119 3.82 -6.32 10.96
C ALA A 119 3.97 -4.92 11.59
N ILE A 120 3.35 -3.89 11.01
CA ILE A 120 3.63 -2.50 11.37
C ILE A 120 2.84 -2.08 12.62
N ALA A 121 1.53 -2.42 12.70
CA ALA A 121 0.68 -1.97 13.79
C ALA A 121 0.76 -2.89 15.02
N PHE A 122 0.94 -4.20 14.81
CA PHE A 122 0.92 -5.18 15.89
C PHE A 122 2.28 -5.80 16.23
N ASP A 123 3.35 -5.40 15.50
CA ASP A 123 4.72 -5.88 15.69
C ASP A 123 4.81 -7.42 15.67
N ARG A 124 4.01 -8.05 14.81
CA ARG A 124 4.00 -9.51 14.61
C ARG A 124 4.69 -9.88 13.30
N PRO A 125 5.48 -10.97 13.28
CA PRO A 125 6.14 -11.42 12.06
C PRO A 125 5.14 -11.68 10.93
N ALA A 126 5.31 -10.95 9.81
CA ALA A 126 4.53 -11.13 8.59
C ALA A 126 5.37 -10.72 7.37
N ALA A 127 5.22 -11.45 6.26
CA ALA A 127 5.93 -11.17 5.02
C ALA A 127 5.22 -10.07 4.22
N VAL A 128 5.68 -8.85 4.37
CA VAL A 128 5.14 -7.68 3.65
C VAL A 128 5.85 -7.57 2.30
N VAL A 129 5.13 -7.85 1.21
CA VAL A 129 5.68 -7.86 -0.14
C VAL A 129 4.88 -6.93 -1.05
N ASP A 130 5.41 -5.74 -1.29
CA ASP A 130 4.94 -4.79 -2.31
C ASP A 130 5.85 -4.82 -3.55
N GLY A 131 5.54 -4.03 -4.58
CA GLY A 131 6.38 -3.97 -5.78
C GLY A 131 7.82 -3.46 -5.55
N ASN A 132 8.08 -2.76 -4.44
CA ASN A 132 9.44 -2.37 -4.06
C ASN A 132 10.18 -3.57 -3.48
N VAL A 133 9.54 -4.31 -2.58
CA VAL A 133 10.10 -5.51 -1.96
C VAL A 133 10.27 -6.61 -3.02
N GLU A 134 9.31 -6.82 -3.93
CA GLU A 134 9.45 -7.73 -5.07
C GLU A 134 10.77 -7.45 -5.84
N ARG A 135 11.05 -6.18 -6.14
CA ARG A 135 12.25 -5.77 -6.85
C ARG A 135 13.53 -5.98 -6.04
N VAL A 136 13.52 -5.58 -4.76
CA VAL A 136 14.68 -5.75 -3.87
C VAL A 136 15.06 -7.24 -3.75
N ILE A 137 14.10 -8.09 -3.47
CA ILE A 137 14.31 -9.53 -3.31
C ILE A 137 14.72 -10.19 -4.63
N SER A 138 14.08 -9.83 -5.74
CA SER A 138 14.48 -10.37 -7.06
C SER A 138 15.94 -10.04 -7.40
N ARG A 139 16.43 -8.86 -7.02
CA ARG A 139 17.83 -8.46 -7.22
C ARG A 139 18.77 -9.12 -6.22
N LEU A 140 18.38 -9.15 -4.96
CA LEU A 140 19.21 -9.74 -3.89
C LEU A 140 19.57 -11.20 -4.19
N PHE A 141 18.60 -11.95 -4.70
CA PHE A 141 18.75 -13.38 -4.99
C PHE A 141 18.85 -13.71 -6.49
N SER A 142 18.94 -12.71 -7.37
CA SER A 142 18.98 -12.89 -8.84
C SER A 142 17.90 -13.83 -9.36
N ILE A 143 16.64 -13.64 -8.92
CA ILE A 143 15.54 -14.53 -9.30
C ILE A 143 15.27 -14.42 -10.79
N ALA A 144 15.59 -15.49 -11.53
CA ALA A 144 15.45 -15.54 -12.99
C ALA A 144 14.03 -15.88 -13.44
N THR A 145 13.20 -16.43 -12.57
CA THR A 145 11.78 -16.69 -12.83
C THR A 145 11.04 -15.37 -13.12
N PRO A 146 10.21 -15.31 -14.18
CA PRO A 146 9.42 -14.12 -14.46
C PRO A 146 8.57 -13.68 -13.26
N LEU A 147 8.48 -12.36 -13.02
CA LEU A 147 7.83 -11.80 -11.83
C LEU A 147 6.39 -12.29 -11.62
N SER A 148 5.65 -12.55 -12.70
CA SER A 148 4.29 -13.11 -12.63
C SER A 148 4.23 -14.47 -11.92
N GLU A 149 5.29 -15.25 -12.00
CA GLU A 149 5.41 -16.60 -11.48
C GLU A 149 6.27 -16.67 -10.20
N ALA A 150 7.21 -15.72 -10.05
CA ALA A 150 8.15 -15.66 -8.93
C ALA A 150 7.55 -15.22 -7.59
N LYS A 151 6.29 -14.77 -7.54
CA LYS A 151 5.69 -14.24 -6.30
C LYS A 151 5.75 -15.19 -5.10
N PRO A 152 5.47 -16.51 -5.23
CA PRO A 152 5.60 -17.43 -4.11
C PRO A 152 7.05 -17.55 -3.62
N GLU A 153 8.02 -17.61 -4.54
CA GLU A 153 9.45 -17.67 -4.23
C GLU A 153 9.93 -16.41 -3.50
N ILE A 154 9.54 -15.22 -4.02
CA ILE A 154 9.85 -13.94 -3.39
C ILE A 154 9.28 -13.90 -1.96
N ARG A 155 8.03 -14.31 -1.78
CA ARG A 155 7.40 -14.37 -0.46
C ARG A 155 8.15 -15.29 0.49
N ALA A 156 8.54 -16.48 0.05
CA ALA A 156 9.31 -17.43 0.85
C ALA A 156 10.68 -16.87 1.26
N HIS A 157 11.34 -16.09 0.41
CA HIS A 157 12.58 -15.38 0.79
C HIS A 157 12.31 -14.33 1.88
N VAL A 158 11.26 -13.51 1.72
CA VAL A 158 10.90 -12.50 2.74
C VAL A 158 10.55 -13.18 4.06
N GLU A 159 9.74 -14.24 4.07
CA GLU A 159 9.36 -15.00 5.27
C GLU A 159 10.59 -15.47 6.08
N ARG A 160 11.64 -15.93 5.41
CA ARG A 160 12.90 -16.33 6.05
C ARG A 160 13.73 -15.16 6.59
N MET A 161 13.52 -13.96 6.05
CA MET A 161 14.24 -12.75 6.45
C MET A 161 13.53 -11.94 7.54
N VAL A 162 12.22 -12.14 7.73
CA VAL A 162 11.45 -11.40 8.74
C VAL A 162 12.01 -11.71 10.13
N PRO A 163 12.47 -10.69 10.87
CA PRO A 163 12.98 -10.91 12.22
C PRO A 163 11.84 -11.16 13.22
N GLY A 164 12.13 -11.88 14.29
CA GLY A 164 11.19 -12.09 15.39
C GLY A 164 10.93 -10.84 16.26
N THR A 165 11.80 -9.82 16.13
CA THR A 165 11.68 -8.54 16.85
C THR A 165 11.67 -7.40 15.84
N ARG A 166 10.79 -6.42 16.03
CA ARG A 166 10.64 -5.26 15.15
C ARG A 166 10.35 -5.61 13.67
N PRO A 167 9.45 -6.57 13.37
CA PRO A 167 9.11 -6.95 11.99
C PRO A 167 8.49 -5.78 11.21
N GLY A 168 7.79 -4.85 11.87
CA GLY A 168 7.26 -3.66 11.26
C GLY A 168 8.33 -2.69 10.76
N ASP A 169 9.44 -2.54 11.50
CA ASP A 169 10.57 -1.74 11.06
C ASP A 169 11.29 -2.39 9.87
N PHE A 170 11.44 -3.71 9.88
CA PHE A 170 11.98 -4.47 8.76
C PHE A 170 11.15 -4.27 7.49
N ALA A 171 9.83 -4.42 7.60
CA ALA A 171 8.91 -4.22 6.48
C ALA A 171 9.03 -2.81 5.89
N GLN A 172 9.01 -1.78 6.74
CA GLN A 172 9.17 -0.39 6.32
C GLN A 172 10.55 -0.11 5.71
N ALA A 173 11.62 -0.67 6.28
CA ALA A 173 12.99 -0.52 5.77
C ALA A 173 13.14 -1.13 4.37
N MET A 174 12.56 -2.32 4.14
CA MET A 174 12.59 -2.97 2.82
C MET A 174 11.82 -2.18 1.77
N MET A 175 10.65 -1.64 2.11
CA MET A 175 9.89 -0.76 1.23
C MET A 175 10.66 0.54 0.92
N ASP A 176 11.28 1.16 1.93
CA ASP A 176 12.06 2.38 1.75
C ASP A 176 13.32 2.14 0.93
N LEU A 177 14.01 1.02 1.15
CA LEU A 177 15.15 0.61 0.34
C LEU A 177 14.78 0.54 -1.14
N GLY A 178 13.65 -0.11 -1.47
CA GLY A 178 13.15 -0.18 -2.82
C GLY A 178 12.73 1.17 -3.40
N ALA A 179 12.12 2.03 -2.59
CA ALA A 179 11.63 3.33 -3.04
C ALA A 179 12.75 4.36 -3.28
N THR A 180 13.87 4.28 -2.53
CA THR A 180 14.87 5.36 -2.51
C THR A 180 16.25 4.96 -3.02
N ILE A 181 16.64 3.70 -2.88
CA ILE A 181 17.99 3.20 -3.22
C ILE A 181 17.93 2.17 -4.33
N CYS A 182 17.21 1.08 -4.14
CA CYS A 182 17.04 0.02 -5.12
C CYS A 182 15.94 0.36 -6.13
N THR A 183 16.07 1.52 -6.78
CA THR A 183 15.08 2.06 -7.74
C THR A 183 14.98 1.21 -9.01
N PRO A 184 13.85 1.27 -9.77
CA PRO A 184 13.67 0.48 -10.99
C PRO A 184 14.78 0.71 -12.02
N ARG A 185 15.18 1.98 -12.21
CA ARG A 185 16.26 2.40 -13.10
C ARG A 185 17.34 3.09 -12.28
N ARG A 186 18.61 2.91 -12.68
CA ARG A 186 19.80 3.50 -12.03
C ARG A 186 19.81 3.31 -10.52
N PRO A 187 19.73 2.06 -10.02
CA PRO A 187 19.77 1.80 -8.58
C PRO A 187 21.08 2.31 -7.99
N ARG A 188 21.00 2.88 -6.79
CA ARG A 188 22.16 3.44 -6.08
C ARG A 188 22.88 2.35 -5.29
N CYS A 189 23.40 1.32 -5.97
CA CYS A 189 23.98 0.13 -5.35
C CYS A 189 25.16 0.47 -4.42
N MET A 190 25.91 1.53 -4.69
CA MET A 190 27.01 1.98 -3.83
C MET A 190 26.55 2.46 -2.44
N LEU A 191 25.28 2.85 -2.30
CA LEU A 191 24.67 3.29 -1.03
C LEU A 191 23.80 2.20 -0.38
N CYS A 192 23.71 1.03 -1.04
CA CYS A 192 22.82 -0.03 -0.58
C CYS A 192 23.44 -0.82 0.58
N PRO A 193 22.77 -0.94 1.73
CA PRO A 193 23.29 -1.71 2.86
C PRO A 193 23.36 -3.23 2.60
N LEU A 194 22.68 -3.72 1.55
CA LEU A 194 22.68 -5.13 1.13
C LEU A 194 23.62 -5.38 -0.06
N ARG A 195 24.50 -4.44 -0.38
CA ARG A 195 25.33 -4.50 -1.60
C ARG A 195 26.23 -5.73 -1.65
N GLU A 196 26.83 -6.07 -0.51
CA GLU A 196 27.81 -7.16 -0.42
C GLU A 196 27.15 -8.55 -0.61
N ASP A 197 25.90 -8.69 -0.20
CA ASP A 197 25.13 -9.92 -0.33
C ASP A 197 24.28 -9.98 -1.61
N CYS A 198 24.31 -8.91 -2.45
CA CYS A 198 23.40 -8.78 -3.59
C CYS A 198 23.93 -9.49 -4.84
N SER A 199 23.33 -10.64 -5.17
CA SER A 199 23.70 -11.43 -6.37
C SER A 199 23.60 -10.65 -7.68
N ALA A 200 22.63 -9.75 -7.82
CA ALA A 200 22.50 -8.91 -9.02
C ALA A 200 23.62 -7.86 -9.16
N VAL A 201 24.25 -7.44 -8.06
CA VAL A 201 25.43 -6.58 -8.09
C VAL A 201 26.64 -7.39 -8.53
N VAL A 202 26.77 -8.61 -8.04
CA VAL A 202 27.87 -9.54 -8.43
C VAL A 202 27.78 -9.85 -9.93
N SER A 203 26.58 -10.06 -10.47
CA SER A 203 26.38 -10.29 -11.91
C SER A 203 26.54 -9.04 -12.78
N GLY A 204 26.62 -7.85 -12.19
CA GLY A 204 26.82 -6.59 -12.90
C GLY A 204 25.57 -6.00 -13.58
N ASP A 205 24.42 -6.67 -13.52
CA ASP A 205 23.18 -6.20 -14.18
C ASP A 205 21.97 -6.21 -13.23
N PRO A 206 21.92 -5.31 -12.24
CA PRO A 206 20.79 -5.23 -11.33
C PRO A 206 19.48 -4.77 -12.00
N GLU A 207 19.54 -4.09 -13.14
CA GLU A 207 18.33 -3.61 -13.83
C GLU A 207 17.59 -4.73 -14.58
N HIS A 208 18.25 -5.84 -14.86
CA HIS A 208 17.62 -7.03 -15.42
C HIS A 208 16.50 -7.58 -14.50
N PHE A 209 16.66 -7.42 -13.20
CA PHE A 209 15.71 -7.96 -12.22
C PHE A 209 14.76 -6.89 -11.66
N PRO A 210 13.48 -7.26 -11.44
CA PRO A 210 12.84 -8.54 -11.70
C PRO A 210 12.64 -8.79 -13.20
N VAL A 211 12.78 -10.05 -13.62
CA VAL A 211 12.51 -10.47 -15.00
C VAL A 211 11.03 -10.25 -15.32
N ARG A 212 10.74 -9.64 -16.46
CA ARG A 212 9.37 -9.35 -16.88
C ARG A 212 9.13 -9.89 -18.28
N LEU A 213 8.03 -10.61 -18.42
CA LEU A 213 7.54 -11.01 -19.74
C LEU A 213 7.04 -9.78 -20.51
N PRO A 214 7.16 -9.78 -21.85
CA PRO A 214 6.54 -8.77 -22.69
C PRO A 214 5.05 -8.65 -22.37
N LYS A 215 4.55 -7.43 -22.31
CA LYS A 215 3.10 -7.22 -22.11
C LYS A 215 2.38 -7.58 -23.40
N ALA A 216 1.27 -8.32 -23.28
CA ALA A 216 0.35 -8.49 -24.39
C ALA A 216 -0.17 -7.13 -24.87
N ASP A 217 -0.43 -7.02 -26.16
CA ASP A 217 -1.02 -5.83 -26.74
C ASP A 217 -2.38 -5.54 -26.09
N LYS A 218 -2.57 -4.29 -25.72
CA LYS A 218 -3.84 -3.87 -25.13
C LYS A 218 -4.87 -3.73 -26.24
N PRO A 219 -6.08 -4.29 -26.07
CA PRO A 219 -7.15 -4.06 -27.04
C PRO A 219 -7.47 -2.57 -27.12
N GLN A 220 -7.47 -2.04 -28.34
CA GLN A 220 -7.90 -0.67 -28.59
C GLN A 220 -9.43 -0.60 -28.45
N ARG A 221 -9.90 0.32 -27.60
CA ARG A 221 -11.33 0.55 -27.40
C ARG A 221 -11.68 1.94 -27.89
N HIS A 222 -12.73 2.05 -28.69
CA HIS A 222 -13.30 3.32 -29.12
C HIS A 222 -14.52 3.62 -28.25
N GLY A 223 -14.66 4.87 -27.82
CA GLY A 223 -15.80 5.34 -27.05
C GLY A 223 -16.21 6.73 -27.55
N ALA A 224 -17.50 7.04 -27.41
CA ALA A 224 -18.04 8.38 -27.63
C ALA A 224 -18.60 8.92 -26.33
N ALA A 225 -18.35 10.20 -26.05
CA ALA A 225 -18.93 10.91 -24.94
C ALA A 225 -19.91 11.97 -25.51
N PHE A 226 -21.14 11.95 -25.02
CA PHE A 226 -22.18 12.93 -25.40
C PHE A 226 -22.34 13.94 -24.25
N VAL A 227 -22.27 15.22 -24.56
CA VAL A 227 -22.51 16.30 -23.60
C VAL A 227 -23.78 17.00 -24.05
N ALA A 228 -24.84 16.90 -23.25
CA ALA A 228 -26.09 17.61 -23.49
C ALA A 228 -26.06 18.90 -22.65
N VAL A 229 -26.14 20.04 -23.34
CA VAL A 229 -26.16 21.36 -22.73
C VAL A 229 -27.49 22.02 -23.03
N ARG A 230 -28.18 22.51 -22.01
CA ARG A 230 -29.44 23.27 -22.14
C ARG A 230 -29.12 24.72 -22.53
N ALA A 231 -30.10 25.42 -23.05
CA ALA A 231 -29.94 26.82 -23.51
C ALA A 231 -29.45 27.80 -22.43
N ASP A 232 -29.72 27.52 -21.16
CA ASP A 232 -29.21 28.28 -20.00
C ASP A 232 -27.82 27.88 -19.54
N GLY A 233 -27.11 27.01 -20.28
CA GLY A 233 -25.77 26.51 -19.95
C GLY A 233 -25.75 25.34 -18.98
N ALA A 234 -26.87 24.84 -18.51
CA ALA A 234 -26.91 23.67 -17.63
C ALA A 234 -26.55 22.41 -18.38
N ILE A 235 -25.69 21.55 -17.76
CA ILE A 235 -25.22 20.28 -18.32
C ILE A 235 -26.03 19.15 -17.71
N LEU A 236 -26.51 18.23 -18.57
CA LEU A 236 -27.16 17.00 -18.11
C LEU A 236 -26.13 16.06 -17.49
N LEU A 237 -26.27 15.80 -16.20
CA LEU A 237 -25.49 14.81 -15.48
C LEU A 237 -26.36 13.63 -15.07
N ARG A 238 -25.80 12.42 -15.20
CA ARG A 238 -26.41 11.19 -14.69
C ARG A 238 -25.48 10.57 -13.65
N LYS A 239 -26.03 10.23 -12.49
CA LYS A 239 -25.28 9.46 -11.49
C LYS A 239 -24.93 8.11 -12.08
N ARG A 240 -23.65 7.76 -12.09
CA ARG A 240 -23.15 6.49 -12.59
C ARG A 240 -23.65 5.35 -11.73
N ALA A 241 -23.92 4.20 -12.34
CA ALA A 241 -24.21 2.97 -11.59
C ALA A 241 -23.02 2.56 -10.70
N GLU A 242 -23.32 1.93 -9.57
CA GLU A 242 -22.28 1.51 -8.61
C GLU A 242 -21.35 0.43 -9.16
N LYS A 243 -21.82 -0.37 -10.10
CA LYS A 243 -21.06 -1.43 -10.78
C LYS A 243 -21.06 -1.20 -12.29
N GLY A 244 -19.95 -1.52 -12.90
CA GLY A 244 -19.73 -1.38 -14.34
C GLY A 244 -18.84 -0.18 -14.71
N LEU A 245 -18.44 -0.12 -16.01
CA LEU A 245 -17.75 1.04 -16.59
C LEU A 245 -18.72 2.18 -16.81
#